data_282e6c06e7d602cfcec07a3c3fec2bb7
#
_entry.id   282e6c06e7d602cfcec07a3c3fec2bb7
#
_cell.length_a   1.000
_cell.length_b   1.000
_cell.length_c   1.000
_cell.angle_alpha   90.00
_cell.angle_beta   90.00
_cell.angle_gamma   90.00
#
_symmetry.space_group_name_H-M   'P 1'
#
loop_
_entity.id
_entity.type
_entity.pdbx_description
1 polymer ?
#
loop_
_entity_poly.entity_id
_entity_poly.type
_entity_poly.pdbx_seq_one_letter_code
_entity_poly.pdbx_strand_id
1 'polypeptide(L)'
;MSSVLVTGSTDGIGRETARALVGTGHRVVVHARDERRAVDVRVAVPRAAAIVVGDLASLEETRALAVAADREGPYDSVINNAGVGGTACRETTVDGLELIFQVNVLAPYLLTALMAQPARLVYLTSGLEAQGRIGLDDLQHARGRWDGERAYSDSKLCDVLLAFAVARHWPEVRANAVDPGWIRTRMGGPGATDPLPLGAETPVWLAVSDDPEALVSGSYFKRRRQLRANPAAYDEDLQRALLARCADLTGVTLPR
;
A
#
# COMPACT_ATOMS: atom_id res chain seq x y z
N MET A 1 -5.16 21.84 -5.65
CA MET A 1 -4.18 21.45 -4.60
C MET A 1 -4.85 20.35 -3.77
N SER A 2 -4.27 19.16 -3.71
CA SER A 2 -4.82 18.02 -2.99
C SER A 2 -4.03 17.74 -1.72
N SER A 3 -4.67 17.15 -0.70
CA SER A 3 -4.04 16.64 0.52
C SER A 3 -3.82 15.13 0.36
N VAL A 4 -2.58 14.67 0.50
CA VAL A 4 -2.20 13.28 0.21
C VAL A 4 -1.38 12.69 1.36
N LEU A 5 -1.78 11.51 1.84
CA LEU A 5 -0.95 10.68 2.71
C LEU A 5 -0.19 9.66 1.87
N VAL A 6 1.12 9.51 2.13
CA VAL A 6 1.95 8.47 1.50
C VAL A 6 2.56 7.60 2.59
N THR A 7 2.25 6.31 2.64
CA THR A 7 2.87 5.40 3.59
C THR A 7 4.25 4.93 3.11
N GLY A 8 5.19 4.67 4.04
CA GLY A 8 6.54 4.22 3.70
C GLY A 8 7.36 5.24 2.92
N SER A 9 7.31 6.51 3.33
CA SER A 9 7.90 7.64 2.58
C SER A 9 9.37 7.91 2.88
N THR A 10 10.03 7.09 3.68
CA THR A 10 11.41 7.34 4.11
C THR A 10 12.47 6.97 3.08
N ASP A 11 12.13 6.12 2.12
CA ASP A 11 13.05 5.62 1.09
C ASP A 11 12.31 5.24 -0.20
N GLY A 12 13.06 4.95 -1.26
CA GLY A 12 12.57 4.37 -2.50
C GLY A 12 11.40 5.12 -3.12
N ILE A 13 10.42 4.35 -3.59
CA ILE A 13 9.25 4.86 -4.35
C ILE A 13 8.42 5.82 -3.49
N GLY A 14 8.17 5.50 -2.22
CA GLY A 14 7.35 6.35 -1.35
C GLY A 14 7.95 7.73 -1.13
N ARG A 15 9.27 7.82 -0.92
CA ARG A 15 9.98 9.09 -0.83
C ARG A 15 9.91 9.88 -2.15
N GLU A 16 10.12 9.23 -3.27
CA GLU A 16 10.04 9.87 -4.57
C GLU A 16 8.63 10.35 -4.91
N THR A 17 7.61 9.56 -4.58
CA THR A 17 6.19 9.92 -4.68
C THR A 17 5.88 11.17 -3.85
N ALA A 18 6.32 11.20 -2.58
CA ALA A 18 6.13 12.36 -1.72
C ALA A 18 6.84 13.61 -2.26
N ARG A 19 8.08 13.47 -2.76
CA ARG A 19 8.82 14.59 -3.38
C ARG A 19 8.14 15.11 -4.63
N ALA A 20 7.65 14.25 -5.50
CA ALA A 20 6.95 14.63 -6.73
C ALA A 20 5.67 15.42 -6.41
N LEU A 21 4.86 14.92 -5.46
CA LEU A 21 3.64 15.59 -4.99
C LEU A 21 3.92 16.97 -4.37
N VAL A 22 4.91 17.05 -3.47
CA VAL A 22 5.33 18.32 -2.87
C VAL A 22 5.87 19.28 -3.95
N GLY A 23 6.62 18.74 -4.93
CA GLY A 23 7.18 19.51 -6.05
C GLY A 23 6.12 20.16 -6.94
N THR A 24 4.95 19.53 -7.05
CA THR A 24 3.81 20.03 -7.82
C THR A 24 2.78 20.81 -6.98
N GLY A 25 3.11 21.13 -5.73
CA GLY A 25 2.32 22.04 -4.88
C GLY A 25 1.18 21.38 -4.10
N HIS A 26 1.20 20.05 -3.95
CA HIS A 26 0.22 19.34 -3.11
C HIS A 26 0.63 19.36 -1.63
N ARG A 27 -0.35 19.30 -0.72
CA ARG A 27 -0.13 19.08 0.70
C ARG A 27 0.15 17.59 0.92
N VAL A 28 1.32 17.26 1.44
CA VAL A 28 1.73 15.85 1.60
C VAL A 28 2.06 15.56 3.06
N VAL A 29 1.39 14.57 3.62
CA VAL A 29 1.75 13.94 4.89
C VAL A 29 2.54 12.67 4.58
N VAL A 30 3.68 12.51 5.23
CA VAL A 30 4.59 11.38 5.01
C VAL A 30 4.61 10.48 6.24
N HIS A 31 4.84 9.19 6.02
CA HIS A 31 4.91 8.20 7.08
C HIS A 31 6.31 7.62 7.22
N ALA A 32 6.78 7.55 8.47
CA ALA A 32 8.00 6.89 8.87
C ALA A 32 7.70 5.77 9.87
N ARG A 33 8.47 4.67 9.81
CA ARG A 33 8.30 3.54 10.72
C ARG A 33 8.67 3.87 12.17
N ASP A 34 9.67 4.73 12.36
CA ASP A 34 10.21 5.11 13.67
C ASP A 34 10.73 6.56 13.64
N GLU A 35 11.01 7.13 14.82
CA GLU A 35 11.48 8.52 14.96
C GLU A 35 12.82 8.77 14.26
N ARG A 36 13.72 7.79 14.23
CA ARG A 36 14.98 7.91 13.50
C ARG A 36 14.72 8.10 12.01
N ARG A 37 13.82 7.30 11.45
CA ARG A 37 13.41 7.43 10.04
C ARG A 37 12.60 8.69 9.77
N ALA A 38 11.90 9.22 10.77
CA ALA A 38 11.23 10.52 10.67
C ALA A 38 12.23 11.66 10.46
N VAL A 39 13.39 11.61 11.12
CA VAL A 39 14.49 12.57 10.88
C VAL A 39 14.99 12.47 9.44
N ASP A 40 15.21 11.25 8.93
CA ASP A 40 15.68 11.04 7.55
C ASP A 40 14.70 11.63 6.51
N VAL A 41 13.40 11.40 6.69
CA VAL A 41 12.39 11.89 5.74
C VAL A 41 12.19 13.40 5.85
N ARG A 42 12.36 14.00 7.01
CA ARG A 42 12.33 15.46 7.19
C ARG A 42 13.40 16.16 6.36
N VAL A 43 14.58 15.57 6.28
CA VAL A 43 15.67 16.07 5.42
C VAL A 43 15.37 15.81 3.95
N ALA A 44 14.83 14.63 3.62
CA ALA A 44 14.62 14.21 2.24
C ALA A 44 13.40 14.89 1.58
N VAL A 45 12.36 15.23 2.36
CA VAL A 45 11.11 15.87 1.92
C VAL A 45 10.82 17.10 2.81
N PRO A 46 11.65 18.15 2.80
CA PRO A 46 11.60 19.24 3.78
C PRO A 46 10.32 20.07 3.75
N ARG A 47 9.55 19.98 2.65
CA ARG A 47 8.25 20.67 2.50
C ARG A 47 7.06 19.73 2.73
N ALA A 48 7.26 18.55 3.30
CA ALA A 48 6.15 17.73 3.79
C ALA A 48 5.36 18.51 4.85
N ALA A 49 4.03 18.45 4.79
CA ALA A 49 3.17 19.19 5.70
C ALA A 49 3.24 18.64 7.13
N ALA A 50 3.35 17.32 7.26
CA ALA A 50 3.54 16.63 8.53
C ALA A 50 4.23 15.27 8.32
N ILE A 51 4.74 14.70 9.40
CA ILE A 51 5.29 13.36 9.47
C ILE A 51 4.52 12.59 10.53
N VAL A 52 3.94 11.46 10.17
CA VAL A 52 3.30 10.53 11.09
C VAL A 52 4.19 9.30 11.29
N VAL A 53 4.27 8.79 12.52
CA VAL A 53 5.19 7.71 12.88
C VAL A 53 4.41 6.51 13.41
N GLY A 54 4.80 5.30 13.00
CA GLY A 54 4.27 4.04 13.50
C GLY A 54 4.80 2.84 12.71
N ASP A 55 5.11 1.75 13.38
CA ASP A 55 5.56 0.52 12.71
C ASP A 55 4.36 -0.31 12.24
N LEU A 56 4.24 -0.50 10.93
CA LEU A 56 3.20 -1.32 10.32
C LEU A 56 3.35 -2.83 10.61
N ALA A 57 4.47 -3.24 11.22
CA ALA A 57 4.67 -4.57 11.78
C ALA A 57 4.04 -4.72 13.19
N SER A 58 3.29 -3.72 13.67
CA SER A 58 2.49 -3.75 14.90
C SER A 58 1.07 -3.28 14.60
N LEU A 59 0.07 -4.08 14.94
CA LEU A 59 -1.34 -3.72 14.78
C LEU A 59 -1.71 -2.53 15.69
N GLU A 60 -1.14 -2.48 16.89
CA GLU A 60 -1.34 -1.37 17.84
C GLU A 60 -0.79 -0.07 17.27
N GLU A 61 0.46 -0.08 16.79
CA GLU A 61 1.06 1.12 16.18
C GLU A 61 0.37 1.53 14.87
N THR A 62 -0.10 0.56 14.07
CA THR A 62 -0.90 0.85 12.87
C THR A 62 -2.21 1.56 13.23
N ARG A 63 -2.88 1.16 14.32
CA ARG A 63 -4.09 1.86 14.81
C ARG A 63 -3.76 3.27 15.31
N ALA A 64 -2.69 3.41 16.08
CA ALA A 64 -2.24 4.72 16.54
C ALA A 64 -1.84 5.64 15.37
N LEU A 65 -1.20 5.06 14.35
CA LEU A 65 -0.87 5.76 13.11
C LEU A 65 -2.12 6.26 12.37
N ALA A 66 -3.17 5.43 12.27
CA ALA A 66 -4.44 5.86 11.64
C ALA A 66 -5.02 7.09 12.35
N VAL A 67 -5.05 7.08 13.68
CA VAL A 67 -5.52 8.22 14.50
C VAL A 67 -4.63 9.45 14.31
N ALA A 68 -3.32 9.27 14.29
CA ALA A 68 -2.38 10.38 14.09
C ALA A 68 -2.51 10.96 12.67
N ALA A 69 -2.68 10.10 11.66
CA ALA A 69 -2.89 10.53 10.29
C ALA A 69 -4.22 11.29 10.13
N ASP A 70 -5.31 10.85 10.73
CA ASP A 70 -6.61 11.55 10.64
C ASP A 70 -6.56 12.96 11.23
N ARG A 71 -5.74 13.20 12.25
CA ARG A 71 -5.53 14.56 12.80
C ARG A 71 -4.88 15.52 11.80
N GLU A 72 -4.14 14.97 10.87
CA GLU A 72 -3.50 15.72 9.77
C GLU A 72 -4.39 15.78 8.52
N GLY A 73 -5.53 15.09 8.50
CA GLY A 73 -6.51 15.09 7.40
C GLY A 73 -7.40 16.35 7.37
N PRO A 74 -8.48 16.35 6.59
CA PRO A 74 -8.86 15.24 5.70
C PRO A 74 -7.93 15.08 4.48
N TYR A 75 -7.95 13.89 3.88
CA TYR A 75 -7.17 13.58 2.70
C TYR A 75 -8.06 13.44 1.46
N ASP A 76 -7.60 13.99 0.35
CA ASP A 76 -8.16 13.69 -0.98
C ASP A 76 -7.71 12.30 -1.45
N SER A 77 -6.48 11.90 -1.06
CA SER A 77 -5.91 10.63 -1.48
C SER A 77 -5.02 10.00 -0.42
N VAL A 78 -5.06 8.67 -0.31
CA VAL A 78 -4.11 7.88 0.47
C VAL A 78 -3.38 6.91 -0.46
N ILE A 79 -2.05 6.93 -0.43
CA ILE A 79 -1.18 6.02 -1.17
C ILE A 79 -0.61 4.99 -0.20
N ASN A 80 -1.14 3.78 -0.22
CA ASN A 80 -0.63 2.62 0.50
C ASN A 80 0.60 2.07 -0.24
N ASN A 81 1.76 2.71 0.02
CA ASN A 81 3.03 2.40 -0.64
C ASN A 81 3.95 1.55 0.24
N ALA A 82 3.81 1.60 1.57
CA ALA A 82 4.66 0.82 2.46
C ALA A 82 4.57 -0.67 2.15
N GLY A 83 5.71 -1.34 2.22
CA GLY A 83 5.77 -2.78 2.03
C GLY A 83 7.17 -3.32 2.31
N VAL A 84 7.23 -4.62 2.57
CA VAL A 84 8.47 -5.38 2.74
C VAL A 84 8.57 -6.45 1.66
N GLY A 85 9.80 -6.73 1.21
CA GLY A 85 10.08 -7.76 0.21
C GLY A 85 10.18 -9.16 0.81
N GLY A 86 10.37 -10.14 -0.05
CA GLY A 86 10.60 -11.51 0.37
C GLY A 86 11.84 -11.65 1.27
N THR A 87 11.66 -12.34 2.40
CA THR A 87 12.70 -12.59 3.40
C THR A 87 13.29 -13.99 3.26
N ALA A 88 14.55 -14.18 3.68
CA ALA A 88 15.22 -15.49 3.62
C ALA A 88 14.60 -16.54 4.57
N CYS A 89 13.97 -16.09 5.64
CA CYS A 89 13.25 -16.92 6.60
C CYS A 89 11.90 -16.29 6.95
N ARG A 90 10.98 -17.11 7.44
CA ARG A 90 9.70 -16.61 7.94
C ARG A 90 9.94 -15.80 9.21
N GLU A 91 9.55 -14.54 9.17
CA GLU A 91 9.62 -13.63 10.30
C GLU A 91 8.22 -13.44 10.91
N THR A 92 8.18 -13.37 12.23
CA THR A 92 6.93 -13.18 12.99
C THR A 92 6.99 -11.84 13.71
N THR A 93 5.94 -11.07 13.60
CA THR A 93 5.78 -9.75 14.24
C THR A 93 5.47 -9.88 15.73
N VAL A 94 5.39 -8.74 16.43
CA VAL A 94 4.97 -8.67 17.85
C VAL A 94 3.54 -9.18 18.07
N ASP A 95 2.71 -9.17 17.02
CA ASP A 95 1.32 -9.67 17.06
C ASP A 95 1.22 -11.18 16.77
N GLY A 96 2.35 -11.87 16.56
CA GLY A 96 2.38 -13.29 16.20
C GLY A 96 2.02 -13.57 14.74
N LEU A 97 1.96 -12.54 13.90
CA LEU A 97 1.60 -12.63 12.48
C LEU A 97 2.86 -12.68 11.60
N GLU A 98 2.72 -13.23 10.39
CA GLU A 98 3.80 -13.23 9.41
C GLU A 98 4.05 -11.79 8.90
N LEU A 99 5.33 -11.39 8.87
CA LEU A 99 5.76 -10.01 8.63
C LEU A 99 5.29 -9.45 7.29
N ILE A 100 5.45 -10.21 6.18
CA ILE A 100 5.08 -9.73 4.85
C ILE A 100 3.56 -9.55 4.76
N PHE A 101 2.80 -10.50 5.25
CA PHE A 101 1.35 -10.43 5.27
C PHE A 101 0.85 -9.26 6.15
N GLN A 102 1.44 -9.07 7.33
CA GLN A 102 1.01 -7.98 8.22
C GLN A 102 1.30 -6.61 7.61
N VAL A 103 2.52 -6.38 7.13
CA VAL A 103 2.92 -5.06 6.62
C VAL A 103 2.27 -4.75 5.27
N ASN A 104 2.23 -5.74 4.35
CA ASN A 104 1.75 -5.50 3.00
C ASN A 104 0.22 -5.57 2.88
N VAL A 105 -0.47 -6.35 3.74
CA VAL A 105 -1.91 -6.63 3.59
C VAL A 105 -2.73 -6.08 4.76
N LEU A 106 -2.39 -6.45 6.01
CA LEU A 106 -3.20 -6.06 7.16
C LEU A 106 -3.06 -4.57 7.50
N ALA A 107 -1.87 -4.00 7.35
CA ALA A 107 -1.66 -2.59 7.63
C ALA A 107 -2.43 -1.68 6.66
N PRO A 108 -2.34 -1.82 5.32
CA PRO A 108 -3.17 -1.04 4.41
C PRO A 108 -4.68 -1.30 4.59
N TYR A 109 -5.08 -2.54 4.93
CA TYR A 109 -6.47 -2.83 5.30
C TYR A 109 -6.91 -2.01 6.53
N LEU A 110 -6.12 -2.02 7.62
CA LEU A 110 -6.42 -1.28 8.85
C LEU A 110 -6.47 0.23 8.62
N LEU A 111 -5.50 0.79 7.90
CA LEU A 111 -5.51 2.21 7.56
C LEU A 111 -6.76 2.57 6.75
N THR A 112 -7.12 1.75 5.77
CA THR A 112 -8.34 1.94 4.98
C THR A 112 -9.60 1.87 5.84
N ALA A 113 -9.65 0.94 6.81
CA ALA A 113 -10.84 0.73 7.64
C ALA A 113 -11.01 1.76 8.77
N LEU A 114 -9.91 2.35 9.25
CA LEU A 114 -9.91 3.20 10.46
C LEU A 114 -9.85 4.68 10.15
N MET A 115 -9.25 5.09 9.05
CA MET A 115 -9.13 6.49 8.68
C MET A 115 -10.41 7.02 8.05
N ALA A 116 -10.61 8.34 8.14
CA ALA A 116 -11.64 9.02 7.38
C ALA A 116 -11.47 8.72 5.87
N GLN A 117 -12.59 8.36 5.23
CA GLN A 117 -12.62 7.89 3.86
C GLN A 117 -12.13 8.97 2.87
N PRO A 118 -11.04 8.73 2.12
CA PRO A 118 -10.57 9.66 1.11
C PRO A 118 -11.33 9.47 -0.21
N ALA A 119 -11.25 10.44 -1.10
CA ALA A 119 -11.81 10.29 -2.44
C ALA A 119 -11.06 9.25 -3.30
N ARG A 120 -9.76 9.02 -3.01
CA ARG A 120 -8.92 8.10 -3.79
C ARG A 120 -8.02 7.25 -2.89
N LEU A 121 -7.93 5.98 -3.22
CA LEU A 121 -7.03 5.00 -2.60
C LEU A 121 -6.13 4.36 -3.66
N VAL A 122 -4.83 4.38 -3.43
CA VAL A 122 -3.84 3.76 -4.31
C VAL A 122 -3.08 2.70 -3.54
N TYR A 123 -3.13 1.45 -4.01
CA TYR A 123 -2.42 0.32 -3.41
C TYR A 123 -1.22 -0.06 -4.28
N LEU A 124 0.00 0.07 -3.74
CA LEU A 124 1.19 -0.38 -4.44
C LEU A 124 1.33 -1.90 -4.36
N THR A 125 1.18 -2.51 -5.50
CA THR A 125 1.44 -3.93 -5.71
C THR A 125 2.78 -4.16 -6.42
N SER A 126 2.90 -5.19 -7.22
CA SER A 126 4.08 -5.55 -8.02
C SER A 126 3.63 -6.41 -9.19
N GLY A 127 4.37 -6.43 -10.29
CA GLY A 127 4.16 -7.40 -11.37
C GLY A 127 4.26 -8.87 -10.93
N LEU A 128 4.84 -9.14 -9.75
CA LEU A 128 4.87 -10.48 -9.16
C LEU A 128 3.49 -10.96 -8.67
N GLU A 129 2.49 -10.06 -8.53
CA GLU A 129 1.10 -10.45 -8.25
C GLU A 129 0.57 -11.49 -9.26
N ALA A 130 1.06 -11.43 -10.50
CA ALA A 130 0.67 -12.38 -11.56
C ALA A 130 1.00 -13.85 -11.22
N GLN A 131 1.98 -14.09 -10.35
CA GLN A 131 2.36 -15.42 -9.85
C GLN A 131 1.71 -15.74 -8.50
N GLY A 132 1.09 -14.76 -7.85
CA GLY A 132 0.45 -14.89 -6.55
C GLY A 132 -0.71 -15.89 -6.57
N ARG A 133 -0.92 -16.53 -5.42
CA ARG A 133 -2.03 -17.47 -5.19
C ARG A 133 -2.57 -17.24 -3.78
N ILE A 134 -3.88 -17.19 -3.67
CA ILE A 134 -4.53 -16.95 -2.38
C ILE A 134 -4.99 -18.27 -1.78
N GLY A 135 -4.33 -18.69 -0.70
CA GLY A 135 -4.77 -19.78 0.17
C GLY A 135 -5.37 -19.20 1.45
N LEU A 136 -6.68 -19.04 1.50
CA LEU A 136 -7.38 -18.40 2.63
C LEU A 136 -7.16 -19.10 3.99
N ASP A 137 -6.81 -20.37 3.98
CA ASP A 137 -6.51 -21.19 5.13
C ASP A 137 -5.05 -21.10 5.60
N ASP A 138 -4.17 -20.47 4.79
CA ASP A 138 -2.75 -20.28 5.13
C ASP A 138 -2.16 -18.99 4.53
N LEU A 139 -2.84 -17.87 4.67
CA LEU A 139 -2.38 -16.54 4.21
C LEU A 139 -1.03 -16.10 4.83
N GLN A 140 -0.63 -16.73 5.92
CA GLN A 140 0.58 -16.43 6.67
C GLN A 140 1.72 -17.40 6.39
N HIS A 141 1.58 -18.32 5.43
CA HIS A 141 2.60 -19.31 5.08
C HIS A 141 3.15 -20.06 6.32
N ALA A 142 2.24 -20.47 7.22
CA ALA A 142 2.60 -21.18 8.44
C ALA A 142 2.90 -22.67 8.20
N ARG A 143 2.45 -23.20 7.05
CA ARG A 143 2.57 -24.60 6.69
C ARG A 143 3.66 -24.82 5.64
N GLY A 144 4.44 -25.87 5.82
CA GLY A 144 5.45 -26.27 4.85
C GLY A 144 6.76 -25.50 4.94
N ARG A 145 7.54 -25.57 3.86
CA ARG A 145 8.82 -24.85 3.76
C ARG A 145 8.57 -23.40 3.41
N TRP A 146 9.26 -22.49 4.09
CA TRP A 146 9.22 -21.06 3.78
C TRP A 146 9.75 -20.74 2.37
N ASP A 147 9.00 -19.93 1.65
CA ASP A 147 9.35 -19.34 0.38
C ASP A 147 8.95 -17.85 0.41
N GLY A 148 9.95 -16.99 0.65
CA GLY A 148 9.72 -15.55 0.82
C GLY A 148 9.30 -14.85 -0.48
N GLU A 149 9.71 -15.35 -1.66
CA GLU A 149 9.28 -14.78 -2.93
C GLU A 149 7.81 -15.08 -3.20
N ARG A 150 7.38 -16.30 -2.85
CA ARG A 150 5.97 -16.68 -2.93
C ARG A 150 5.13 -15.88 -1.94
N ALA A 151 5.55 -15.77 -0.67
CA ALA A 151 4.82 -14.97 0.33
C ALA A 151 4.68 -13.51 -0.12
N TYR A 152 5.72 -12.94 -0.70
CA TYR A 152 5.66 -11.61 -1.28
C TYR A 152 4.69 -11.53 -2.47
N SER A 153 4.77 -12.46 -3.43
CA SER A 153 3.88 -12.49 -4.61
C SER A 153 2.41 -12.63 -4.20
N ASP A 154 2.13 -13.50 -3.22
CA ASP A 154 0.79 -13.70 -2.67
C ASP A 154 0.30 -12.42 -1.95
N SER A 155 1.15 -11.73 -1.18
CA SER A 155 0.81 -10.45 -0.57
C SER A 155 0.50 -9.36 -1.59
N LYS A 156 1.22 -9.36 -2.72
CA LYS A 156 0.99 -8.38 -3.79
C LYS A 156 -0.29 -8.65 -4.59
N LEU A 157 -0.70 -9.90 -4.71
CA LEU A 157 -2.03 -10.24 -5.20
C LEU A 157 -3.11 -9.82 -4.18
N CYS A 158 -2.88 -9.95 -2.87
CA CYS A 158 -3.80 -9.43 -1.86
C CYS A 158 -4.00 -7.91 -1.98
N ASP A 159 -2.94 -7.13 -2.30
CA ASP A 159 -3.07 -5.67 -2.53
C ASP A 159 -4.04 -5.36 -3.68
N VAL A 160 -4.02 -6.15 -4.77
CA VAL A 160 -4.96 -5.99 -5.89
C VAL A 160 -6.38 -6.36 -5.47
N LEU A 161 -6.53 -7.48 -4.75
CA LEU A 161 -7.83 -7.90 -4.20
C LEU A 161 -8.42 -6.85 -3.26
N LEU A 162 -7.61 -6.26 -2.37
CA LEU A 162 -8.04 -5.18 -1.47
C LEU A 162 -8.52 -3.96 -2.26
N ALA A 163 -7.74 -3.51 -3.25
CA ALA A 163 -8.12 -2.37 -4.10
C ALA A 163 -9.47 -2.61 -4.79
N PHE A 164 -9.69 -3.79 -5.35
CA PHE A 164 -10.92 -4.13 -6.07
C PHE A 164 -12.10 -4.34 -5.12
N ALA A 165 -11.86 -4.96 -3.97
CA ALA A 165 -12.88 -5.14 -2.94
C ALA A 165 -13.35 -3.80 -2.37
N VAL A 166 -12.43 -2.87 -2.07
CA VAL A 166 -12.74 -1.53 -1.58
C VAL A 166 -13.48 -0.72 -2.64
N ALA A 167 -13.06 -0.76 -3.91
CA ALA A 167 -13.75 -0.12 -5.03
C ALA A 167 -15.21 -0.53 -5.15
N ARG A 168 -15.51 -1.79 -4.82
CA ARG A 168 -16.87 -2.34 -4.84
C ARG A 168 -17.66 -2.01 -3.59
N HIS A 169 -16.96 -1.98 -2.44
CA HIS A 169 -17.56 -1.68 -1.14
C HIS A 169 -17.93 -0.20 -1.00
N TRP A 170 -17.10 0.69 -1.58
CA TRP A 170 -17.29 2.14 -1.62
C TRP A 170 -17.28 2.65 -3.07
N PRO A 171 -18.42 2.61 -3.77
CA PRO A 171 -18.49 3.01 -5.18
C PRO A 171 -18.09 4.47 -5.45
N GLU A 172 -18.16 5.33 -4.43
CA GLU A 172 -17.76 6.74 -4.49
C GLU A 172 -16.23 6.93 -4.35
N VAL A 173 -15.50 5.92 -3.87
CA VAL A 173 -14.04 5.96 -3.72
C VAL A 173 -13.35 5.35 -4.94
N ARG A 174 -12.39 6.06 -5.48
CA ARG A 174 -11.55 5.52 -6.55
C ARG A 174 -10.40 4.72 -5.96
N ALA A 175 -10.59 3.42 -5.77
CA ALA A 175 -9.56 2.52 -5.26
C ALA A 175 -8.93 1.72 -6.40
N ASN A 176 -7.61 1.86 -6.59
CA ASN A 176 -6.88 1.23 -7.68
C ASN A 176 -5.56 0.62 -7.21
N ALA A 177 -5.10 -0.42 -7.92
CA ALA A 177 -3.81 -1.06 -7.68
C ALA A 177 -2.77 -0.62 -8.72
N VAL A 178 -1.49 -0.49 -8.30
CA VAL A 178 -0.40 -0.04 -9.17
C VAL A 178 0.81 -0.96 -9.07
N ASP A 179 1.26 -1.50 -10.20
CA ASP A 179 2.61 -2.03 -10.36
C ASP A 179 3.57 -0.89 -10.72
N PRO A 180 4.50 -0.51 -9.85
CA PRO A 180 5.45 0.57 -10.13
C PRO A 180 6.51 0.18 -11.16
N GLY A 181 6.70 -1.12 -11.45
CA GLY A 181 7.81 -1.67 -12.22
C GLY A 181 8.95 -2.21 -11.34
N TRP A 182 10.05 -2.63 -11.95
CA TRP A 182 11.24 -3.10 -11.23
C TRP A 182 12.21 -1.95 -10.97
N ILE A 183 11.93 -1.21 -9.92
CA ILE A 183 12.52 0.09 -9.62
C ILE A 183 13.84 -0.04 -8.85
N ARG A 184 14.84 0.76 -9.22
CA ARG A 184 16.14 0.88 -8.54
C ARG A 184 15.98 1.45 -7.13
N THR A 185 15.67 0.57 -6.19
CA THR A 185 15.54 0.81 -4.77
C THR A 185 16.33 -0.24 -3.99
N ARG A 186 16.43 -0.10 -2.68
CA ARG A 186 17.02 -1.15 -1.84
C ARG A 186 16.28 -2.48 -2.01
N MET A 187 14.94 -2.45 -2.06
CA MET A 187 14.10 -3.64 -2.26
C MET A 187 14.27 -4.23 -3.67
N GLY A 188 14.37 -3.39 -4.70
CA GLY A 188 14.55 -3.83 -6.08
C GLY A 188 15.89 -4.50 -6.34
N GLY A 189 16.88 -4.23 -5.50
CA GLY A 189 18.21 -4.80 -5.59
C GLY A 189 19.03 -4.32 -6.79
N PRO A 190 20.26 -4.89 -6.98
CA PRO A 190 21.19 -4.40 -8.00
C PRO A 190 20.75 -4.71 -9.44
N GLY A 191 19.85 -5.68 -9.63
CA GLY A 191 19.32 -6.03 -10.95
C GLY A 191 18.18 -5.14 -11.45
N ALA A 192 17.66 -4.24 -10.61
CA ALA A 192 16.55 -3.40 -10.99
C ALA A 192 16.89 -2.47 -12.17
N THR A 193 15.99 -2.41 -13.13
CA THR A 193 16.23 -1.73 -14.43
C THR A 193 15.62 -0.33 -14.49
N ASP A 194 14.48 -0.14 -13.85
CA ASP A 194 13.70 1.09 -13.99
C ASP A 194 14.20 2.21 -13.05
N PRO A 195 14.31 3.45 -13.51
CA PRO A 195 14.73 4.57 -12.68
C PRO A 195 13.66 4.93 -11.65
N LEU A 196 14.09 5.47 -10.51
CA LEU A 196 13.23 5.76 -9.35
C LEU A 196 12.03 6.68 -9.69
N PRO A 197 12.16 7.76 -10.47
CA PRO A 197 11.01 8.62 -10.80
C PRO A 197 9.88 7.88 -11.53
N LEU A 198 10.21 6.87 -12.34
CA LEU A 198 9.22 6.07 -13.06
C LEU A 198 8.30 5.27 -12.11
N GLY A 199 8.84 4.85 -10.95
CA GLY A 199 8.05 4.16 -9.92
C GLY A 199 7.02 5.05 -9.22
N ALA A 200 7.28 6.36 -9.16
CA ALA A 200 6.39 7.34 -8.56
C ALA A 200 5.33 7.89 -9.53
N GLU A 201 5.56 7.79 -10.83
CA GLU A 201 4.74 8.45 -11.85
C GLU A 201 3.26 8.03 -11.80
N THR A 202 2.99 6.73 -11.79
CA THR A 202 1.60 6.22 -11.81
C THR A 202 0.87 6.43 -10.48
N PRO A 203 1.50 6.16 -9.30
CA PRO A 203 0.87 6.50 -8.02
C PRO A 203 0.51 7.97 -7.87
N VAL A 204 1.40 8.89 -8.27
CA VAL A 204 1.12 10.34 -8.26
C VAL A 204 -0.04 10.67 -9.18
N TRP A 205 -0.02 10.19 -10.41
CA TRP A 205 -1.07 10.44 -11.39
C TRP A 205 -2.45 9.96 -10.91
N LEU A 206 -2.57 8.74 -10.37
CA LEU A 206 -3.83 8.24 -9.79
C LEU A 206 -4.29 9.03 -8.57
N ALA A 207 -3.36 9.55 -7.78
CA ALA A 207 -3.69 10.27 -6.56
C ALA A 207 -4.24 11.68 -6.82
N VAL A 208 -3.77 12.39 -7.87
CA VAL A 208 -4.06 13.84 -7.99
C VAL A 208 -4.47 14.31 -9.38
N SER A 209 -4.44 13.45 -10.41
CA SER A 209 -4.79 13.87 -11.77
C SER A 209 -6.30 13.93 -11.99
N ASP A 210 -6.74 14.91 -12.77
CA ASP A 210 -8.11 15.02 -13.29
C ASP A 210 -8.25 14.40 -14.70
N ASP A 211 -7.21 13.69 -15.15
CA ASP A 211 -7.25 12.91 -16.39
C ASP A 211 -8.38 11.85 -16.29
N PRO A 212 -9.30 11.76 -17.26
CA PRO A 212 -10.38 10.78 -17.26
C PRO A 212 -9.89 9.34 -17.04
N GLU A 213 -8.70 8.98 -17.54
CA GLU A 213 -8.11 7.65 -17.34
C GLU A 213 -7.66 7.39 -15.89
N ALA A 214 -7.42 8.47 -15.08
CA ALA A 214 -7.14 8.36 -13.65
C ALA A 214 -8.40 8.33 -12.78
N LEU A 215 -9.57 8.71 -13.33
CA LEU A 215 -10.82 8.85 -12.60
C LEU A 215 -11.66 7.56 -12.58
N VAL A 216 -11.00 6.40 -12.66
CA VAL A 216 -11.61 5.07 -12.62
C VAL A 216 -11.42 4.42 -11.25
N SER A 217 -12.14 3.34 -10.99
CA SER A 217 -12.05 2.55 -9.75
C SER A 217 -11.98 1.06 -10.08
N GLY A 218 -11.40 0.25 -9.18
CA GLY A 218 -11.31 -1.21 -9.35
C GLY A 218 -10.41 -1.62 -10.51
N SER A 219 -9.32 -0.88 -10.74
CA SER A 219 -8.43 -1.09 -11.89
C SER A 219 -6.98 -1.31 -11.46
N TYR A 220 -6.24 -2.03 -12.30
CA TYR A 220 -4.82 -2.31 -12.13
C TYR A 220 -4.00 -1.54 -13.17
N PHE A 221 -3.00 -0.84 -12.73
CA PHE A 221 -2.21 0.05 -13.58
C PHE A 221 -0.72 -0.25 -13.54
N LYS A 222 -0.06 -0.01 -14.70
CA LYS A 222 1.38 0.10 -14.84
C LYS A 222 1.70 1.20 -15.86
N ARG A 223 2.59 2.13 -15.51
CA ARG A 223 3.01 3.24 -16.39
C ARG A 223 1.80 4.00 -16.99
N ARG A 224 0.84 4.36 -16.13
CA ARG A 224 -0.44 5.03 -16.46
C ARG A 224 -1.34 4.25 -17.45
N ARG A 225 -1.04 2.98 -17.72
CA ARG A 225 -1.86 2.14 -18.56
C ARG A 225 -2.63 1.15 -17.69
N GLN A 226 -3.91 1.08 -17.91
CA GLN A 226 -4.73 0.03 -17.32
C GLN A 226 -4.37 -1.32 -17.95
N LEU A 227 -4.08 -2.30 -17.12
CA LEU A 227 -3.75 -3.67 -17.51
C LEU A 227 -4.71 -4.65 -16.85
N ARG A 228 -4.64 -5.90 -17.27
CA ARG A 228 -5.34 -6.98 -16.60
C ARG A 228 -4.44 -7.56 -15.50
N ALA A 229 -4.95 -7.60 -14.27
CA ALA A 229 -4.30 -8.24 -13.15
C ALA A 229 -4.44 -9.78 -13.20
N ASN A 230 -3.85 -10.47 -12.24
CA ASN A 230 -4.09 -11.90 -11.99
C ASN A 230 -5.60 -12.21 -12.02
N PRO A 231 -6.04 -13.27 -12.73
CA PRO A 231 -7.46 -13.61 -12.83
C PRO A 231 -8.17 -13.76 -11.49
N ALA A 232 -7.48 -14.24 -10.44
CA ALA A 232 -8.03 -14.37 -9.09
C ALA A 232 -8.44 -13.02 -8.48
N ALA A 233 -7.84 -11.91 -8.91
CA ALA A 233 -8.20 -10.58 -8.41
C ALA A 233 -9.64 -10.17 -8.76
N TYR A 234 -10.23 -10.76 -9.80
CA TYR A 234 -11.61 -10.48 -10.26
C TYR A 234 -12.66 -11.39 -9.62
N ASP A 235 -12.23 -12.36 -8.78
CA ASP A 235 -13.15 -13.24 -8.04
C ASP A 235 -13.71 -12.49 -6.83
N GLU A 236 -14.99 -12.12 -6.92
CA GLU A 236 -15.68 -11.35 -5.88
C GLU A 236 -15.85 -12.13 -4.57
N ASP A 237 -16.00 -13.45 -4.64
CA ASP A 237 -16.09 -14.29 -3.44
C ASP A 237 -14.76 -14.32 -2.72
N LEU A 238 -13.66 -14.42 -3.47
CA LEU A 238 -12.32 -14.36 -2.92
C LEU A 238 -12.01 -12.99 -2.30
N GLN A 239 -12.45 -11.90 -2.93
CA GLN A 239 -12.30 -10.54 -2.38
C GLN A 239 -13.07 -10.41 -1.04
N ARG A 240 -14.32 -10.89 -0.98
CA ARG A 240 -15.11 -10.87 0.26
C ARG A 240 -14.46 -11.71 1.36
N ALA A 241 -13.97 -12.89 1.00
CA ALA A 241 -13.31 -13.80 1.93
C ALA A 241 -11.99 -13.21 2.48
N LEU A 242 -11.19 -12.54 1.65
CA LEU A 242 -9.99 -11.82 2.11
C LEU A 242 -10.34 -10.70 3.09
N LEU A 243 -11.34 -9.86 2.78
CA LEU A 243 -11.80 -8.81 3.71
C LEU A 243 -12.26 -9.40 5.05
N ALA A 244 -13.01 -10.49 5.03
CA ALA A 244 -13.45 -11.18 6.24
C ALA A 244 -12.26 -11.70 7.07
N ARG A 245 -11.25 -12.31 6.42
CA ARG A 245 -10.03 -12.76 7.10
C ARG A 245 -9.22 -11.61 7.69
N CYS A 246 -9.12 -10.48 6.97
CA CYS A 246 -8.48 -9.28 7.52
C CYS A 246 -9.27 -8.74 8.74
N ALA A 247 -10.60 -8.73 8.67
CA ALA A 247 -11.44 -8.32 9.79
C ALA A 247 -11.28 -9.25 11.00
N ASP A 248 -11.25 -10.57 10.79
CA ASP A 248 -11.04 -11.55 11.87
C ASP A 248 -9.69 -11.34 12.57
N LEU A 249 -8.62 -11.13 11.79
CA LEU A 249 -7.26 -10.99 12.32
C LEU A 249 -7.03 -9.63 13.00
N THR A 250 -7.72 -8.61 12.55
CA THR A 250 -7.55 -7.25 13.08
C THR A 250 -8.64 -6.84 14.07
N GLY A 251 -9.78 -7.54 14.13
CA GLY A 251 -10.94 -7.14 14.91
C GLY A 251 -11.65 -5.88 14.38
N VAL A 252 -11.36 -5.45 13.14
CA VAL A 252 -11.91 -4.24 12.51
C VAL A 252 -12.56 -4.61 11.18
N THR A 253 -13.80 -4.21 10.96
CA THR A 253 -14.48 -4.34 9.66
C THR A 253 -14.42 -3.01 8.90
N LEU A 254 -14.43 -3.06 7.57
CA LEU A 254 -14.63 -1.86 6.76
C LEU A 254 -15.97 -1.21 7.13
N PRO A 255 -16.00 0.10 7.39
CA PRO A 255 -17.25 0.82 7.63
C PRO A 255 -18.15 0.74 6.39
N ARG A 256 -19.49 0.86 6.64
CA ARG A 256 -20.50 0.82 5.57
C ARG A 256 -20.55 2.15 4.84
#